data_27800b385121fcccc7d7b5bfe7c02159
#
_entry.id   27800b385121fcccc7d7b5bfe7c02159
#
_cell.length_a   1.000
_cell.length_b   1.000
_cell.length_c   1.000
_cell.angle_alpha   90.00
_cell.angle_beta   90.00
_cell.angle_gamma   90.00
#
_symmetry.space_group_name_H-M   'P 1'
#
loop_
_entity.id
_entity.type
_entity.pdbx_description
1 polymer ?
#
loop_
_entity_poly.entity_id
_entity_poly.type
_entity_poly.pdbx_seq_one_letter_code
_entity_poly.pdbx_strand_id
1 'polypeptide(L)'
;MRKTMIIPTYWCRKTGDPWQEGDAVYDHPTPVDQEGTLERTLVSMKQFSEKDFKLVILICPTTPEVEAAAYEQVLRIVGRAQLNAETYLFTAGDLREITEILRKAGLNDRGVQLLSMFGYSNVRNVCLLAASILTADAALLIDDDEVFELPDFVPRSLEFLGRRVYGDIVHGVAGYYLNSKGQYYDDVRPEPWMTYWDRFGCKARAFDQIIGSGPRLKRTPFAFGGAMILHRELFECVPFDPLVTRGEDVDYLINSRIFGFSFFLDNTCLLYTSPSPRDRQKS
;
A
#
# COMPACT_ATOMS: atom_id res chain seq x y z
N MET A 1 -19.49 9.33 1.86
CA MET A 1 -18.13 9.22 1.29
C MET A 1 -17.97 7.83 0.71
N ARG A 2 -17.76 7.72 -0.61
CA ARG A 2 -17.48 6.43 -1.29
C ARG A 2 -16.04 6.02 -0.98
N LYS A 3 -15.86 4.83 -0.48
CA LYS A 3 -14.60 4.32 0.03
C LYS A 3 -14.14 3.17 -0.86
N THR A 4 -12.88 3.21 -1.27
CA THR A 4 -12.25 2.09 -1.97
C THR A 4 -10.96 1.73 -1.25
N MET A 5 -10.87 0.49 -0.79
CA MET A 5 -9.65 -0.10 -0.27
C MET A 5 -8.94 -0.82 -1.39
N ILE A 6 -7.65 -0.59 -1.55
CA ILE A 6 -6.87 -1.15 -2.63
C ILE A 6 -5.66 -1.88 -2.02
N ILE A 7 -5.54 -3.16 -2.35
CA ILE A 7 -4.49 -4.05 -1.86
C ILE A 7 -3.69 -4.56 -3.05
N PRO A 8 -2.50 -4.01 -3.34
CA PRO A 8 -1.59 -4.63 -4.28
C PRO A 8 -1.01 -5.90 -3.68
N THR A 9 -0.96 -6.98 -4.46
CA THR A 9 -0.37 -8.26 -4.05
C THR A 9 0.63 -8.72 -5.10
N TYR A 10 1.84 -9.07 -4.66
CA TYR A 10 3.00 -9.28 -5.52
C TYR A 10 3.30 -10.78 -5.66
N TRP A 11 3.37 -11.27 -6.91
CA TRP A 11 3.51 -12.68 -7.21
C TRP A 11 4.72 -12.96 -8.08
N CYS A 12 5.51 -13.96 -7.72
CA CYS A 12 6.71 -14.34 -8.46
C CYS A 12 6.65 -15.80 -8.93
N ARG A 13 7.69 -16.22 -9.64
CA ARG A 13 7.89 -17.60 -10.08
C ARG A 13 7.78 -18.58 -8.92
N LYS A 14 7.66 -19.87 -9.21
CA LYS A 14 7.58 -20.92 -8.18
C LYS A 14 8.77 -20.91 -7.26
N THR A 15 8.58 -21.46 -6.08
CA THR A 15 9.65 -21.65 -5.09
C THR A 15 10.83 -22.38 -5.71
N GLY A 16 12.01 -21.76 -5.61
CA GLY A 16 13.27 -22.32 -6.15
C GLY A 16 13.59 -21.90 -7.58
N ASP A 17 12.65 -21.34 -8.32
CA ASP A 17 12.95 -20.78 -9.64
C ASP A 17 13.84 -19.54 -9.50
N PRO A 18 14.89 -19.38 -10.31
CA PRO A 18 15.76 -18.23 -10.26
C PRO A 18 15.08 -16.97 -10.78
N TRP A 19 15.44 -15.81 -10.22
CA TRP A 19 15.16 -14.52 -10.83
C TRP A 19 15.80 -14.44 -12.22
N GLN A 20 15.10 -13.83 -13.16
CA GLN A 20 15.57 -13.62 -14.53
C GLN A 20 15.66 -12.13 -14.83
N GLU A 21 16.53 -11.77 -15.79
CA GLU A 21 16.62 -10.39 -16.27
C GLU A 21 15.27 -9.94 -16.84
N GLY A 22 14.79 -8.80 -16.36
CA GLY A 22 13.46 -8.26 -16.71
C GLY A 22 12.35 -8.58 -15.70
N ASP A 23 12.57 -9.48 -14.75
CA ASP A 23 11.63 -9.69 -13.65
C ASP A 23 11.61 -8.43 -12.74
N ALA A 24 10.42 -8.00 -12.34
CA ALA A 24 10.28 -6.94 -11.35
C ALA A 24 10.85 -7.36 -10.00
N VAL A 25 11.51 -6.41 -9.33
CA VAL A 25 12.11 -6.64 -8.01
C VAL A 25 11.22 -6.06 -6.93
N TYR A 26 10.67 -6.92 -6.11
CA TYR A 26 9.93 -6.57 -4.90
C TYR A 26 10.58 -7.21 -3.67
N ASP A 27 10.32 -6.65 -2.48
CA ASP A 27 10.95 -7.13 -1.25
C ASP A 27 10.55 -8.55 -0.88
N HIS A 28 9.26 -8.84 -0.98
CA HIS A 28 8.68 -10.11 -0.51
C HIS A 28 7.58 -10.63 -1.46
N PRO A 29 7.85 -10.82 -2.77
CA PRO A 29 6.85 -11.35 -3.65
C PRO A 29 6.52 -12.79 -3.29
N THR A 30 5.24 -13.15 -3.33
CA THR A 30 4.76 -14.50 -3.04
C THR A 30 5.00 -15.41 -4.24
N PRO A 31 5.67 -16.57 -4.08
CA PRO A 31 5.73 -17.58 -5.11
C PRO A 31 4.35 -18.11 -5.46
N VAL A 32 4.05 -18.34 -6.76
CA VAL A 32 2.72 -18.79 -7.22
C VAL A 32 2.33 -20.19 -6.73
N ASP A 33 3.23 -20.95 -6.16
CA ASP A 33 3.01 -22.25 -5.52
C ASP A 33 2.87 -22.15 -3.98
N GLN A 34 2.81 -20.93 -3.43
CA GLN A 34 2.62 -20.67 -1.99
C GLN A 34 1.34 -19.87 -1.73
N GLU A 35 0.86 -19.91 -0.48
CA GLU A 35 -0.37 -19.18 -0.09
C GLU A 35 -0.14 -17.69 0.21
N GLY A 36 1.09 -17.30 0.59
CA GLY A 36 1.43 -15.91 0.91
C GLY A 36 0.74 -15.36 2.15
N THR A 37 0.55 -14.06 2.15
CA THR A 37 0.01 -13.27 3.28
C THR A 37 -1.43 -12.77 3.04
N LEU A 38 -1.83 -12.60 1.80
CA LEU A 38 -3.10 -11.99 1.38
C LEU A 38 -4.32 -12.60 2.08
N GLU A 39 -4.39 -13.93 2.23
CA GLU A 39 -5.54 -14.57 2.87
C GLU A 39 -5.74 -14.08 4.32
N ARG A 40 -4.66 -13.93 5.08
CA ARG A 40 -4.74 -13.43 6.45
C ARG A 40 -5.21 -11.98 6.51
N THR A 41 -4.71 -11.15 5.61
CA THR A 41 -5.17 -9.76 5.46
C THR A 41 -6.68 -9.74 5.22
N LEU A 42 -7.17 -10.49 4.23
CA LEU A 42 -8.59 -10.55 3.90
C LEU A 42 -9.44 -11.12 5.05
N VAL A 43 -8.99 -12.20 5.70
CA VAL A 43 -9.71 -12.80 6.84
C VAL A 43 -9.81 -11.83 8.00
N SER A 44 -8.76 -11.05 8.27
CA SER A 44 -8.78 -10.05 9.35
C SER A 44 -9.80 -8.91 9.10
N MET A 45 -10.18 -8.66 7.85
CA MET A 45 -11.22 -7.66 7.50
C MET A 45 -12.64 -8.11 7.85
N LYS A 46 -12.86 -9.39 8.14
CA LYS A 46 -14.21 -9.90 8.54
C LYS A 46 -14.74 -9.23 9.79
N GLN A 47 -13.85 -8.77 10.67
CA GLN A 47 -14.25 -8.12 11.92
C GLN A 47 -14.67 -6.64 11.75
N PHE A 48 -14.47 -6.04 10.59
CA PHE A 48 -14.84 -4.63 10.39
C PHE A 48 -16.32 -4.38 10.71
N SER A 49 -16.59 -3.35 11.49
CA SER A 49 -17.94 -2.87 11.77
C SER A 49 -18.55 -2.16 10.55
N GLU A 50 -17.73 -1.48 9.76
CA GLU A 50 -18.12 -0.83 8.52
C GLU A 50 -17.88 -1.76 7.34
N LYS A 51 -18.93 -2.06 6.58
CA LYS A 51 -18.89 -2.94 5.39
C LYS A 51 -19.13 -2.21 4.08
N ASP A 52 -19.54 -0.94 4.14
CA ASP A 52 -19.82 -0.11 2.98
C ASP A 52 -18.52 0.47 2.40
N PHE A 53 -17.72 -0.38 1.77
CA PHE A 53 -16.56 -0.02 0.96
C PHE A 53 -16.38 -1.01 -0.18
N LYS A 54 -15.73 -0.57 -1.27
CA LYS A 54 -15.28 -1.45 -2.35
C LYS A 54 -13.86 -1.91 -2.07
N LEU A 55 -13.58 -3.16 -2.38
CA LEU A 55 -12.25 -3.75 -2.28
C LEU A 55 -11.70 -4.00 -3.69
N VAL A 56 -10.50 -3.49 -3.97
CA VAL A 56 -9.74 -3.84 -5.18
C VAL A 56 -8.51 -4.62 -4.76
N ILE A 57 -8.33 -5.78 -5.32
CA ILE A 57 -7.08 -6.56 -5.20
C ILE A 57 -6.33 -6.40 -6.51
N LEU A 58 -5.21 -5.70 -6.46
CA LEU A 58 -4.37 -5.44 -7.61
C LEU A 58 -3.32 -6.54 -7.72
N ILE A 59 -3.42 -7.38 -8.75
CA ILE A 59 -2.55 -8.54 -8.95
C ILE A 59 -1.30 -8.11 -9.72
N CYS A 60 -0.15 -8.07 -9.03
CA CYS A 60 1.13 -7.57 -9.54
C CYS A 60 2.10 -8.74 -9.77
N PRO A 61 2.13 -9.36 -10.97
CA PRO A 61 3.11 -10.38 -11.29
C PRO A 61 4.49 -9.76 -11.49
N THR A 62 5.56 -10.43 -11.06
CA THR A 62 6.95 -10.00 -11.34
C THR A 62 7.35 -10.17 -12.80
N THR A 63 6.64 -11.00 -13.53
CA THR A 63 6.84 -11.25 -14.97
C THR A 63 5.51 -11.66 -15.60
N PRO A 64 5.28 -11.40 -16.90
CA PRO A 64 4.06 -11.81 -17.60
C PRO A 64 3.79 -13.32 -17.55
N GLU A 65 4.82 -14.15 -17.45
CA GLU A 65 4.71 -15.61 -17.38
C GLU A 65 3.94 -16.13 -16.15
N VAL A 66 3.93 -15.37 -15.05
CA VAL A 66 3.22 -15.78 -13.83
C VAL A 66 1.82 -15.16 -13.70
N GLU A 67 1.41 -14.31 -14.65
CA GLU A 67 0.14 -13.56 -14.57
C GLU A 67 -1.07 -14.48 -14.37
N ALA A 68 -1.18 -15.52 -15.19
CA ALA A 68 -2.30 -16.47 -15.11
C ALA A 68 -2.30 -17.25 -13.79
N ALA A 69 -1.13 -17.74 -13.36
CA ALA A 69 -1.01 -18.50 -12.11
C ALA A 69 -1.29 -17.61 -10.89
N ALA A 70 -0.83 -16.36 -10.90
CA ALA A 70 -1.12 -15.37 -9.86
C ALA A 70 -2.62 -15.10 -9.77
N TYR A 71 -3.29 -14.89 -10.89
CA TYR A 71 -4.73 -14.69 -10.94
C TYR A 71 -5.51 -15.86 -10.31
N GLU A 72 -5.18 -17.11 -10.70
CA GLU A 72 -5.81 -18.31 -10.16
C GLU A 72 -5.57 -18.46 -8.64
N GLN A 73 -4.40 -18.10 -8.14
CA GLN A 73 -4.12 -18.09 -6.71
C GLN A 73 -4.97 -17.06 -5.97
N VAL A 74 -4.98 -15.82 -6.45
CA VAL A 74 -5.77 -14.74 -5.82
C VAL A 74 -7.26 -15.07 -5.86
N LEU A 75 -7.77 -15.60 -6.97
CA LEU A 75 -9.17 -16.01 -7.09
C LEU A 75 -9.54 -17.06 -6.02
N ARG A 76 -8.67 -18.06 -5.80
CA ARG A 76 -8.87 -19.08 -4.75
C ARG A 76 -8.84 -18.48 -3.35
N ILE A 77 -7.88 -17.59 -3.08
CA ILE A 77 -7.76 -16.90 -1.78
C ILE A 77 -9.01 -16.07 -1.48
N VAL A 78 -9.49 -15.29 -2.44
CA VAL A 78 -10.71 -14.48 -2.30
C VAL A 78 -11.93 -15.36 -2.06
N GLY A 79 -12.04 -16.47 -2.82
CA GLY A 79 -13.10 -17.46 -2.64
C GLY A 79 -13.12 -18.09 -1.23
N ARG A 80 -11.95 -18.39 -0.65
CA ARG A 80 -11.82 -18.91 0.73
C ARG A 80 -12.09 -17.83 1.77
N ALA A 81 -11.63 -16.61 1.53
CA ALA A 81 -11.81 -15.51 2.47
C ALA A 81 -13.28 -15.14 2.67
N GLN A 82 -14.14 -15.29 1.66
CA GLN A 82 -15.58 -15.04 1.75
C GLN A 82 -15.92 -13.70 2.42
N LEU A 83 -15.35 -12.62 1.92
CA LEU A 83 -15.62 -11.27 2.44
C LEU A 83 -17.02 -10.82 2.02
N ASN A 84 -17.72 -10.14 2.93
CA ASN A 84 -18.96 -9.45 2.61
C ASN A 84 -18.68 -7.99 2.18
N ALA A 85 -17.87 -7.84 1.11
CA ALA A 85 -17.55 -6.59 0.48
C ALA A 85 -17.52 -6.78 -1.04
N GLU A 86 -17.96 -5.77 -1.79
CA GLU A 86 -17.87 -5.77 -3.24
C GLU A 86 -16.39 -5.77 -3.66
N THR A 87 -15.92 -6.91 -4.19
CA THR A 87 -14.50 -7.16 -4.44
C THR A 87 -14.23 -7.25 -5.94
N TYR A 88 -13.23 -6.52 -6.40
CA TYR A 88 -12.72 -6.48 -7.76
C TYR A 88 -11.30 -7.03 -7.81
N LEU A 89 -11.02 -7.90 -8.77
CA LEU A 89 -9.67 -8.33 -9.10
C LEU A 89 -9.20 -7.50 -10.29
N PHE A 90 -8.09 -6.81 -10.12
CA PHE A 90 -7.51 -5.95 -11.15
C PHE A 90 -6.20 -6.56 -11.64
N THR A 91 -6.12 -6.86 -12.94
CA THR A 91 -5.02 -7.57 -13.57
C THR A 91 -4.19 -6.67 -14.50
N ALA A 92 -3.04 -7.16 -14.95
CA ALA A 92 -2.28 -6.48 -15.99
C ALA A 92 -3.06 -6.43 -17.33
N GLY A 93 -3.95 -7.42 -17.57
CA GLY A 93 -4.87 -7.41 -18.72
C GLY A 93 -5.82 -6.20 -18.67
N ASP A 94 -6.48 -5.99 -17.54
CA ASP A 94 -7.37 -4.83 -17.33
C ASP A 94 -6.62 -3.51 -17.50
N LEU A 95 -5.38 -3.44 -16.98
CA LEU A 95 -4.56 -2.24 -17.13
C LEU A 95 -4.24 -1.97 -18.61
N ARG A 96 -3.93 -2.99 -19.40
CA ARG A 96 -3.70 -2.84 -20.86
C ARG A 96 -4.93 -2.28 -21.57
N GLU A 97 -6.12 -2.84 -21.30
CA GLU A 97 -7.37 -2.35 -21.89
C GLU A 97 -7.68 -0.91 -21.51
N ILE A 98 -7.56 -0.57 -20.23
CA ILE A 98 -7.78 0.79 -19.73
C ILE A 98 -6.78 1.76 -20.36
N THR A 99 -5.51 1.39 -20.45
CA THR A 99 -4.47 2.23 -21.06
C THR A 99 -4.78 2.52 -22.52
N GLU A 100 -5.29 1.55 -23.29
CA GLU A 100 -5.72 1.78 -24.67
C GLU A 100 -6.94 2.73 -24.76
N ILE A 101 -7.87 2.65 -23.83
CA ILE A 101 -8.99 3.60 -23.74
C ILE A 101 -8.48 5.00 -23.45
N LEU A 102 -7.57 5.14 -22.47
CA LEU A 102 -6.99 6.42 -22.08
C LEU A 102 -6.15 7.04 -23.22
N ARG A 103 -5.39 6.24 -23.97
CA ARG A 103 -4.68 6.71 -25.17
C ARG A 103 -5.64 7.27 -26.23
N LYS A 104 -6.73 6.58 -26.51
CA LYS A 104 -7.79 7.06 -27.41
C LYS A 104 -8.43 8.34 -26.90
N ALA A 105 -8.48 8.55 -25.61
CA ALA A 105 -8.96 9.76 -24.96
C ALA A 105 -7.93 10.90 -24.89
N GLY A 106 -6.70 10.69 -25.37
CA GLY A 106 -5.67 11.72 -25.44
C GLY A 106 -4.55 11.61 -24.41
N LEU A 107 -4.48 10.52 -23.64
CA LEU A 107 -3.36 10.28 -22.73
C LEU A 107 -2.07 10.10 -23.55
N ASN A 108 -1.08 10.94 -23.29
CA ASN A 108 0.22 10.88 -23.96
C ASN A 108 1.15 9.80 -23.35
N ASP A 109 2.27 9.54 -24.01
CA ASP A 109 3.22 8.51 -23.57
C ASP A 109 3.79 8.76 -22.18
N ARG A 110 3.96 10.02 -21.74
CA ARG A 110 4.38 10.33 -20.37
C ARG A 110 3.34 9.91 -19.33
N GLY A 111 2.06 10.15 -19.64
CA GLY A 111 0.97 9.66 -18.76
C GLY A 111 0.89 8.14 -18.72
N VAL A 112 1.13 7.47 -19.86
CA VAL A 112 1.17 6.00 -19.92
C VAL A 112 2.30 5.41 -19.06
N GLN A 113 3.47 6.07 -19.04
CA GLN A 113 4.61 5.63 -18.23
C GLN A 113 4.35 5.63 -16.72
N LEU A 114 3.34 6.39 -16.24
CA LEU A 114 2.91 6.36 -14.84
C LEU A 114 2.14 5.07 -14.48
N LEU A 115 1.67 4.33 -15.47
CA LEU A 115 0.75 3.21 -15.32
C LEU A 115 1.43 1.91 -15.72
N SER A 116 1.94 1.19 -14.73
CA SER A 116 2.59 -0.11 -14.93
C SER A 116 2.39 -1.01 -13.70
N MET A 117 2.32 -2.32 -13.92
CA MET A 117 2.36 -3.30 -12.84
C MET A 117 3.79 -3.58 -12.34
N PHE A 118 4.79 -2.87 -12.84
CA PHE A 118 6.19 -3.03 -12.47
C PHE A 118 6.74 -1.81 -11.74
N GLY A 119 7.30 -2.04 -10.55
CA GLY A 119 7.82 -0.99 -9.67
C GLY A 119 6.77 -0.42 -8.70
N TYR A 120 7.19 -0.20 -7.46
CA TYR A 120 6.28 0.24 -6.39
C TYR A 120 5.50 1.50 -6.72
N SER A 121 6.17 2.55 -7.17
CA SER A 121 5.54 3.83 -7.54
C SER A 121 4.48 3.66 -8.63
N ASN A 122 4.78 2.87 -9.67
CA ASN A 122 3.84 2.60 -10.76
C ASN A 122 2.61 1.82 -10.25
N VAL A 123 2.83 0.80 -9.44
CA VAL A 123 1.74 0.02 -8.81
C VAL A 123 0.86 0.93 -7.95
N ARG A 124 1.46 1.84 -7.17
CA ARG A 124 0.69 2.85 -6.40
C ARG A 124 -0.12 3.75 -7.34
N ASN A 125 0.41 4.18 -8.49
CA ASN A 125 -0.35 4.94 -9.48
C ASN A 125 -1.54 4.15 -10.05
N VAL A 126 -1.38 2.85 -10.27
CA VAL A 126 -2.51 1.99 -10.67
C VAL A 126 -3.54 1.86 -9.55
N CYS A 127 -3.12 1.87 -8.26
CA CYS A 127 -4.06 1.96 -7.15
C CYS A 127 -4.89 3.26 -7.18
N LEU A 128 -4.24 4.41 -7.45
CA LEU A 128 -4.95 5.70 -7.59
C LEU A 128 -5.91 5.69 -8.79
N LEU A 129 -5.49 5.10 -9.91
CA LEU A 129 -6.34 4.92 -11.09
C LEU A 129 -7.57 4.07 -10.77
N ALA A 130 -7.41 2.94 -10.08
CA ALA A 130 -8.52 2.08 -9.67
C ALA A 130 -9.51 2.82 -8.76
N ALA A 131 -9.01 3.61 -7.80
CA ALA A 131 -9.84 4.47 -6.96
C ALA A 131 -10.63 5.49 -7.78
N SER A 132 -10.00 6.12 -8.79
CA SER A 132 -10.62 7.10 -9.68
C SER A 132 -11.71 6.45 -10.55
N ILE A 133 -11.44 5.28 -11.15
CA ILE A 133 -12.43 4.52 -11.95
C ILE A 133 -13.67 4.18 -11.12
N LEU A 134 -13.47 3.75 -9.87
CA LEU A 134 -14.56 3.44 -8.94
C LEU A 134 -15.18 4.70 -8.31
N THR A 135 -14.79 5.87 -8.77
CA THR A 135 -15.30 7.17 -8.31
C THR A 135 -15.22 7.34 -6.79
N ALA A 136 -14.17 6.83 -6.18
CA ALA A 136 -13.95 6.92 -4.75
C ALA A 136 -13.78 8.38 -4.28
N ASP A 137 -14.30 8.70 -3.11
CA ASP A 137 -14.03 9.96 -2.41
C ASP A 137 -12.81 9.80 -1.49
N ALA A 138 -12.53 8.56 -1.08
CA ALA A 138 -11.38 8.17 -0.29
C ALA A 138 -10.77 6.85 -0.81
N ALA A 139 -9.45 6.83 -0.97
CA ALA A 139 -8.66 5.64 -1.28
C ALA A 139 -7.88 5.19 -0.05
N LEU A 140 -8.00 3.92 0.34
CA LEU A 140 -7.24 3.30 1.43
C LEU A 140 -6.23 2.34 0.79
N LEU A 141 -4.96 2.70 0.78
CA LEU A 141 -3.87 1.87 0.26
C LEU A 141 -3.32 1.01 1.40
N ILE A 142 -3.45 -0.30 1.29
CA ILE A 142 -3.07 -1.27 2.32
C ILE A 142 -2.21 -2.35 1.65
N ASP A 143 -1.10 -2.76 2.30
CA ASP A 143 -0.28 -3.85 1.79
C ASP A 143 -0.90 -5.23 2.11
N ASP A 144 -0.56 -6.25 1.33
CA ASP A 144 -1.18 -7.59 1.42
C ASP A 144 -0.66 -8.45 2.59
N ASP A 145 0.26 -7.93 3.38
CA ASP A 145 0.79 -8.55 4.59
C ASP A 145 0.31 -7.87 5.89
N GLU A 146 -0.54 -6.86 5.77
CA GLU A 146 -1.10 -6.17 6.92
C GLU A 146 -2.31 -6.90 7.52
N VAL A 147 -2.41 -6.89 8.85
CA VAL A 147 -3.50 -7.50 9.61
C VAL A 147 -4.23 -6.45 10.42
N PHE A 148 -5.54 -6.48 10.35
CA PHE A 148 -6.40 -5.59 11.10
C PHE A 148 -6.81 -6.25 12.43
N GLU A 149 -6.69 -5.53 13.54
CA GLU A 149 -7.18 -5.97 14.86
C GLU A 149 -8.36 -5.11 15.35
N LEU A 150 -8.54 -3.92 14.78
CA LEU A 150 -9.57 -2.97 15.20
C LEU A 150 -10.81 -3.08 14.30
N PRO A 151 -11.97 -3.44 14.85
CA PRO A 151 -13.22 -3.49 14.09
C PRO A 151 -13.63 -2.15 13.49
N ASP A 152 -13.24 -1.05 14.10
CA ASP A 152 -13.54 0.32 13.69
C ASP A 152 -12.42 0.98 12.85
N PHE A 153 -11.52 0.17 12.23
CA PHE A 153 -10.41 0.69 11.42
C PHE A 153 -10.90 1.63 10.32
N VAL A 154 -11.89 1.22 9.52
CA VAL A 154 -12.37 2.02 8.38
C VAL A 154 -12.95 3.36 8.82
N PRO A 155 -13.93 3.46 9.73
CA PRO A 155 -14.44 4.77 10.17
C PRO A 155 -13.37 5.61 10.86
N ARG A 156 -12.45 5.00 11.61
CA ARG A 156 -11.37 5.68 12.34
C ARG A 156 -10.36 6.31 11.38
N SER A 157 -9.94 5.57 10.36
CA SER A 157 -8.98 6.05 9.38
C SER A 157 -9.51 7.20 8.52
N LEU A 158 -10.82 7.31 8.38
CA LEU A 158 -11.50 8.36 7.61
C LEU A 158 -11.97 9.55 8.45
N GLU A 159 -11.86 9.47 9.78
CA GLU A 159 -12.46 10.45 10.70
C GLU A 159 -12.06 11.89 10.41
N PHE A 160 -10.81 12.13 10.05
CA PHE A 160 -10.29 13.48 9.78
C PHE A 160 -10.21 13.82 8.30
N LEU A 161 -10.34 12.85 7.41
CA LEU A 161 -10.14 13.05 5.98
C LEU A 161 -11.14 14.07 5.41
N GLY A 162 -10.63 15.07 4.69
CA GLY A 162 -11.40 16.18 4.13
C GLY A 162 -11.81 17.24 5.16
N ARG A 163 -11.52 17.07 6.45
CA ARG A 163 -11.82 18.04 7.50
C ARG A 163 -10.69 19.05 7.67
N ARG A 164 -11.02 20.23 8.20
CA ARG A 164 -10.04 21.25 8.53
C ARG A 164 -9.51 21.01 9.95
N VAL A 165 -8.21 20.74 10.06
CA VAL A 165 -7.51 20.53 11.34
C VAL A 165 -6.25 21.39 11.36
N TYR A 166 -5.99 22.10 12.45
CA TYR A 166 -4.86 23.05 12.60
C TYR A 166 -4.76 24.07 11.45
N GLY A 167 -5.90 24.47 10.88
CA GLY A 167 -5.95 25.46 9.78
C GLY A 167 -5.88 24.85 8.38
N ASP A 168 -5.48 23.58 8.22
CA ASP A 168 -5.36 22.90 6.94
C ASP A 168 -6.49 21.87 6.72
N ILE A 169 -6.80 21.59 5.46
CA ILE A 169 -7.64 20.45 5.09
C ILE A 169 -6.78 19.18 5.13
N VAL A 170 -7.26 18.12 5.75
CA VAL A 170 -6.56 16.82 5.80
C VAL A 170 -6.81 16.09 4.47
N HIS A 171 -5.83 16.10 3.58
CA HIS A 171 -5.91 15.44 2.28
C HIS A 171 -5.32 14.03 2.29
N GLY A 172 -4.37 13.78 3.17
CA GLY A 172 -3.77 12.47 3.37
C GLY A 172 -3.61 12.14 4.85
N VAL A 173 -3.86 10.90 5.21
CA VAL A 173 -3.61 10.34 6.53
C VAL A 173 -2.67 9.15 6.38
N ALA A 174 -1.55 9.15 7.09
CA ALA A 174 -0.70 7.99 7.27
C ALA A 174 -1.10 7.26 8.54
N GLY A 175 -1.32 5.96 8.43
CA GLY A 175 -1.27 5.05 9.57
C GLY A 175 0.17 4.61 9.84
N TYR A 176 0.33 3.61 10.68
CA TYR A 176 1.58 2.89 10.90
C TYR A 176 1.29 1.43 11.24
N TYR A 177 2.31 0.60 11.19
CA TYR A 177 2.19 -0.80 11.55
C TYR A 177 3.18 -1.21 12.63
N LEU A 178 2.81 -2.23 13.39
CA LEU A 178 3.67 -2.89 14.37
C LEU A 178 4.11 -4.24 13.84
N ASN A 179 5.36 -4.57 14.10
CA ASN A 179 5.87 -5.92 13.87
C ASN A 179 5.34 -6.91 14.93
N SER A 180 5.69 -8.18 14.80
CA SER A 180 5.29 -9.24 15.75
C SER A 180 5.75 -9.02 17.20
N LYS A 181 6.66 -8.09 17.45
CA LYS A 181 7.14 -7.69 18.78
C LYS A 181 6.41 -6.46 19.34
N GLY A 182 5.41 -5.93 18.61
CA GLY A 182 4.72 -4.70 18.99
C GLY A 182 5.54 -3.43 18.79
N GLN A 183 6.54 -3.44 17.90
CA GLN A 183 7.41 -2.31 17.62
C GLN A 183 7.10 -1.76 16.22
N TYR A 184 7.21 -0.44 16.04
CA TYR A 184 7.07 0.25 14.75
C TYR A 184 8.39 0.48 14.03
N TYR A 185 9.45 -0.20 14.46
CA TYR A 185 10.77 -0.24 13.83
C TYR A 185 11.38 -1.64 13.95
N ASP A 186 12.29 -1.98 13.05
CA ASP A 186 13.01 -3.24 13.08
C ASP A 186 14.23 -3.17 13.99
N ASP A 187 14.50 -4.27 14.71
CA ASP A 187 15.75 -4.45 15.43
C ASP A 187 16.88 -4.63 14.41
N VAL A 188 17.78 -3.66 14.36
CA VAL A 188 18.94 -3.73 13.47
C VAL A 188 20.11 -4.32 14.23
N ARG A 189 20.70 -5.40 13.69
CA ARG A 189 21.97 -5.90 14.21
C ARG A 189 23.06 -4.87 13.91
N PRO A 190 23.82 -4.41 14.94
CA PRO A 190 24.87 -3.44 14.71
C PRO A 190 25.98 -4.04 13.83
N GLU A 191 26.30 -3.34 12.75
CA GLU A 191 27.40 -3.64 11.86
C GLU A 191 28.57 -2.67 12.11
N PRO A 192 29.84 -3.07 11.86
CA PRO A 192 31.00 -2.22 12.16
C PRO A 192 30.95 -0.82 11.53
N TRP A 193 30.40 -0.69 10.33
CA TRP A 193 30.26 0.59 9.63
C TRP A 193 29.24 1.54 10.28
N MET A 194 28.31 1.01 11.09
CA MET A 194 27.29 1.84 11.78
C MET A 194 27.93 2.75 12.85
N THR A 195 29.17 2.46 13.24
CA THR A 195 29.95 3.36 14.12
C THR A 195 30.13 4.74 13.48
N TYR A 196 30.22 4.78 12.15
CA TYR A 196 30.40 6.03 11.39
C TYR A 196 29.10 6.65 10.89
N TRP A 197 28.03 5.85 10.79
CA TRP A 197 26.75 6.30 10.29
C TRP A 197 25.59 5.50 10.87
N ASP A 198 25.00 5.99 11.94
CA ASP A 198 23.84 5.38 12.64
C ASP A 198 22.50 5.72 11.91
N ARG A 199 22.40 5.28 10.67
CA ARG A 199 21.19 5.47 9.84
C ARG A 199 19.94 4.88 10.50
N PHE A 200 20.05 3.67 11.04
CA PHE A 200 18.93 2.93 11.58
C PHE A 200 18.50 3.45 12.96
N GLY A 201 19.46 3.77 13.82
CA GLY A 201 19.16 4.39 15.10
C GLY A 201 18.57 5.79 14.94
N CYS A 202 18.98 6.56 13.92
CA CYS A 202 18.34 7.83 13.58
C CYS A 202 16.88 7.63 13.14
N LYS A 203 16.59 6.61 12.32
CA LYS A 203 15.23 6.27 11.89
C LYS A 203 14.35 5.90 13.08
N ALA A 204 14.83 5.03 13.97
CA ALA A 204 14.09 4.61 15.17
C ALA A 204 13.76 5.82 16.06
N ARG A 205 14.75 6.70 16.34
CA ARG A 205 14.52 7.93 17.13
C ARG A 205 13.51 8.87 16.47
N ALA A 206 13.55 9.02 15.15
CA ALA A 206 12.58 9.84 14.42
C ALA A 206 11.17 9.27 14.52
N PHE A 207 11.03 7.96 14.45
CA PHE A 207 9.74 7.28 14.63
C PHE A 207 9.22 7.43 16.06
N ASP A 208 10.08 7.27 17.09
CA ASP A 208 9.70 7.50 18.49
C ASP A 208 9.17 8.93 18.71
N GLN A 209 9.82 9.92 18.11
CA GLN A 209 9.38 11.32 18.22
C GLN A 209 8.03 11.59 17.55
N ILE A 210 7.72 10.88 16.48
CA ILE A 210 6.50 11.12 15.70
C ILE A 210 5.38 10.18 16.14
N ILE A 211 5.61 8.88 16.22
CA ILE A 211 4.58 7.89 16.54
C ILE A 211 4.36 7.83 18.07
N GLY A 212 5.43 7.75 18.84
CA GLY A 212 5.39 7.55 20.29
C GLY A 212 4.96 8.77 21.12
N SER A 213 4.75 9.96 20.53
CA SER A 213 4.50 11.19 21.27
C SER A 213 3.48 12.10 20.60
N GLY A 214 3.02 13.12 21.35
CA GLY A 214 2.15 14.19 20.85
C GLY A 214 0.68 13.80 20.64
N PRO A 215 -0.11 14.66 19.96
CA PRO A 215 -1.54 14.43 19.75
C PRO A 215 -1.80 13.27 18.81
N ARG A 216 -3.04 12.76 18.82
CA ARG A 216 -3.49 11.66 17.94
C ARG A 216 -3.21 11.97 16.47
N LEU A 217 -3.70 13.11 15.98
CA LEU A 217 -3.44 13.58 14.61
C LEU A 217 -2.36 14.65 14.62
N LYS A 218 -1.32 14.48 13.81
CA LYS A 218 -0.19 15.40 13.73
C LYS A 218 0.41 15.47 12.33
N ARG A 219 1.06 16.58 12.01
CA ARG A 219 1.86 16.68 10.78
C ARG A 219 2.99 15.65 10.83
N THR A 220 3.27 14.99 9.72
CA THR A 220 4.30 13.95 9.65
C THR A 220 5.31 14.24 8.54
N PRO A 221 6.60 13.97 8.74
CA PRO A 221 7.61 14.04 7.70
C PRO A 221 7.73 12.74 6.88
N PHE A 222 7.01 11.69 7.25
CA PHE A 222 7.00 10.40 6.58
C PHE A 222 5.60 9.79 6.55
N ALA A 223 5.41 8.84 5.65
CA ALA A 223 4.23 7.99 5.55
C ALA A 223 4.69 6.53 5.41
N PHE A 224 3.76 5.61 5.56
CA PHE A 224 3.96 4.19 5.34
C PHE A 224 3.07 3.77 4.17
N GLY A 225 3.68 3.29 3.08
CA GLY A 225 2.98 2.98 1.84
C GLY A 225 1.83 1.99 2.00
N GLY A 226 1.96 1.03 2.92
CA GLY A 226 0.93 0.06 3.27
C GLY A 226 -0.14 0.55 4.25
N ALA A 227 -0.14 1.83 4.61
CA ALA A 227 -1.12 2.43 5.51
C ALA A 227 -1.38 3.90 5.14
N MET A 228 -1.82 4.14 3.91
CA MET A 228 -2.12 5.49 3.40
C MET A 228 -3.60 5.63 3.07
N ILE A 229 -4.21 6.68 3.59
CA ILE A 229 -5.60 7.05 3.32
C ILE A 229 -5.59 8.40 2.61
N LEU A 230 -6.12 8.48 1.39
CA LEU A 230 -6.00 9.61 0.51
C LEU A 230 -7.38 10.15 0.12
N HIS A 231 -7.56 11.45 0.24
CA HIS A 231 -8.74 12.17 -0.25
C HIS A 231 -8.68 12.31 -1.78
N ARG A 232 -9.84 12.32 -2.44
CA ARG A 232 -9.96 12.45 -3.90
C ARG A 232 -9.14 13.60 -4.46
N GLU A 233 -9.24 14.78 -3.88
CA GLU A 233 -8.51 15.96 -4.36
C GLU A 233 -7.00 15.73 -4.44
N LEU A 234 -6.44 14.93 -3.52
CA LEU A 234 -5.03 14.61 -3.52
C LEU A 234 -4.71 13.56 -4.58
N PHE A 235 -5.37 12.40 -4.56
CA PHE A 235 -4.98 11.30 -5.44
C PHE A 235 -5.31 11.52 -6.93
N GLU A 236 -6.22 12.42 -7.26
CA GLU A 236 -6.48 12.84 -8.65
C GLU A 236 -5.48 13.90 -9.16
N CYS A 237 -4.74 14.57 -8.27
CA CYS A 237 -3.83 15.65 -8.63
C CYS A 237 -2.35 15.26 -8.57
N VAL A 238 -1.97 14.35 -7.68
CA VAL A 238 -0.56 14.04 -7.42
C VAL A 238 -0.30 12.56 -7.66
N PRO A 239 0.44 12.19 -8.71
CA PRO A 239 0.90 10.82 -8.92
C PRO A 239 2.15 10.51 -8.08
N PHE A 240 2.43 9.23 -7.87
CA PHE A 240 3.75 8.77 -7.44
C PHE A 240 4.76 8.90 -8.58
N ASP A 241 6.00 9.29 -8.26
CA ASP A 241 7.05 9.42 -9.26
C ASP A 241 7.57 8.03 -9.68
N PRO A 242 7.42 7.61 -10.95
CA PRO A 242 7.83 6.29 -11.41
C PRO A 242 9.36 6.06 -11.36
N LEU A 243 10.16 7.14 -11.24
CA LEU A 243 11.61 7.06 -11.13
C LEU A 243 12.09 6.79 -9.70
N VAL A 244 11.22 6.92 -8.71
CA VAL A 244 11.52 6.59 -7.32
C VAL A 244 11.26 5.10 -7.09
N THR A 245 12.34 4.33 -7.01
CA THR A 245 12.27 2.86 -6.86
C THR A 245 12.06 2.40 -5.42
N ARG A 246 12.40 3.26 -4.44
CA ARG A 246 12.28 3.01 -3.00
C ARG A 246 12.01 4.31 -2.25
N GLY A 247 11.12 4.26 -1.24
CA GLY A 247 10.72 5.42 -0.46
C GLY A 247 9.71 6.29 -1.20
N GLU A 248 8.95 5.68 -2.11
CA GLU A 248 7.90 6.31 -2.91
C GLU A 248 6.80 6.94 -2.03
N ASP A 249 6.60 6.40 -0.83
CA ASP A 249 5.68 6.90 0.19
C ASP A 249 6.12 8.25 0.74
N VAL A 250 7.40 8.39 1.09
CA VAL A 250 7.97 9.64 1.56
C VAL A 250 8.05 10.66 0.43
N ASP A 251 8.45 10.25 -0.76
CA ASP A 251 8.46 11.09 -1.95
C ASP A 251 7.07 11.63 -2.28
N TYR A 252 6.06 10.77 -2.27
CA TYR A 252 4.66 11.15 -2.50
C TYR A 252 4.17 12.18 -1.47
N LEU A 253 4.53 12.02 -0.20
CA LEU A 253 4.23 12.98 0.85
C LEU A 253 4.89 14.34 0.58
N ILE A 254 6.16 14.35 0.14
CA ILE A 254 6.89 15.57 -0.20
C ILE A 254 6.22 16.27 -1.39
N ASN A 255 5.94 15.53 -2.46
CA ASN A 255 5.26 16.05 -3.65
C ASN A 255 3.87 16.57 -3.31
N SER A 256 3.09 15.85 -2.50
CA SER A 256 1.79 16.32 -2.02
C SER A 256 1.89 17.70 -1.38
N ARG A 257 2.89 17.92 -0.53
CA ARG A 257 3.13 19.23 0.11
C ARG A 257 3.53 20.32 -0.88
N ILE A 258 4.37 20.00 -1.85
CA ILE A 258 4.80 20.94 -2.89
C ILE A 258 3.58 21.41 -3.69
N PHE A 259 2.62 20.52 -3.93
CA PHE A 259 1.36 20.85 -4.60
C PHE A 259 0.28 21.43 -3.68
N GLY A 260 0.60 21.74 -2.42
CA GLY A 260 -0.28 22.44 -1.48
C GLY A 260 -1.24 21.53 -0.70
N PHE A 261 -1.06 20.21 -0.76
CA PHE A 261 -1.85 19.25 0.02
C PHE A 261 -1.23 18.96 1.37
N SER A 262 -2.05 18.79 2.38
CA SER A 262 -1.62 18.50 3.75
C SER A 262 -1.73 17.03 4.08
N PHE A 263 -0.68 16.48 4.68
CA PHE A 263 -0.55 15.09 5.09
C PHE A 263 -0.31 14.99 6.60
N PHE A 264 -1.04 14.09 7.27
CA PHE A 264 -0.97 13.89 8.71
C PHE A 264 -0.74 12.41 9.05
N LEU A 265 -0.18 12.15 10.22
CA LEU A 265 -0.15 10.83 10.82
C LEU A 265 -1.25 10.76 11.89
N ASP A 266 -2.02 9.67 11.87
CA ASP A 266 -2.97 9.34 12.93
C ASP A 266 -2.43 8.18 13.78
N ASN A 267 -2.11 8.46 15.04
CA ASN A 267 -1.60 7.46 15.98
C ASN A 267 -2.60 6.33 16.32
N THR A 268 -3.82 6.38 15.81
CA THR A 268 -4.82 5.32 16.01
C THR A 268 -5.09 4.51 14.74
N CYS A 269 -4.54 4.91 13.59
CA CYS A 269 -4.55 4.11 12.36
C CYS A 269 -3.42 3.07 12.43
N LEU A 270 -3.66 2.02 13.21
CA LEU A 270 -2.71 0.97 13.52
C LEU A 270 -3.03 -0.30 12.75
N LEU A 271 -2.03 -0.84 12.11
CA LEU A 271 -2.01 -2.17 11.47
C LEU A 271 -0.94 -3.05 12.11
N TYR A 272 -1.02 -4.34 11.85
CA TYR A 272 0.00 -5.29 12.29
C TYR A 272 0.58 -6.00 11.07
N THR A 273 1.88 -5.86 10.84
CA THR A 273 2.56 -6.59 9.78
C THR A 273 2.60 -8.07 10.13
N SER A 274 2.07 -8.88 9.26
CA SER A 274 2.09 -10.32 9.41
C SER A 274 3.46 -10.86 8.99
N PRO A 275 4.18 -11.61 9.85
CA PRO A 275 5.45 -12.18 9.46
C PRO A 275 5.25 -13.11 8.24
N SER A 276 6.00 -12.84 7.18
CA SER A 276 5.98 -13.69 5.98
C SER A 276 6.40 -15.12 6.34
N PRO A 277 6.04 -16.14 5.55
CA PRO A 277 6.55 -17.50 5.75
C PRO A 277 8.07 -17.58 5.79
N ARG A 278 8.79 -16.68 5.09
CA ARG A 278 10.25 -16.59 5.08
C ARG A 278 10.83 -16.03 6.38
N ASP A 279 10.12 -15.13 7.06
CA ASP A 279 10.57 -14.56 8.33
C ASP A 279 10.46 -15.58 9.48
N ARG A 280 9.50 -16.52 9.38
CA ARG A 280 9.35 -17.64 10.32
C ARG A 280 10.49 -18.69 10.21
N GLN A 281 11.22 -18.75 9.09
CA GLN A 281 12.35 -19.66 8.91
C GLN A 281 13.67 -19.08 9.45
N LYS A 282 13.72 -17.79 9.81
CA LYS A 282 14.91 -17.11 10.36
C LYS A 282 14.88 -16.96 11.87
N SER A 283 13.79 -17.34 12.52
CA SER A 283 13.63 -17.41 13.98
C SER A 283 13.80 -18.85 14.46
#